data_79205e70595b7da7ee960a5ff550c48f
#
_entry.id   79205e70595b7da7ee960a5ff550c48f
#
_cell.length_a   1.000
_cell.length_b   1.000
_cell.length_c   1.000
_cell.angle_alpha   90.00
_cell.angle_beta   90.00
_cell.angle_gamma   90.00
#
_symmetry.space_group_name_H-M   'P 1'
#
loop_
_entity.id
_entity.type
_entity.pdbx_description
1 polymer ?
#
loop_
_entity_poly.entity_id
_entity_poly.type
_entity_poly.pdbx_seq_one_letter_code
_entity_poly.pdbx_strand_id
1 'polypeptide(L)'
;CRLTSQGGMSEQAASWDMMDCTKQHGNNMANAKQVLDVHVSKGITVAQSNEHMRNWTEKGWKRATDLGNYDTTREHLNFEVVSGGKIRPIDKGRSIPERMAELLHKRGIKDPNEGLEEPRFRTVVNIIFGGSRTRMQELAFGKQEVDFEKGADNRHIKRKSEIERWAKDVYSFVCGRYGEQNIAAFIVHLDELNPHVHCTLLPIKDGKFAYKEIFAGKDKYEFSGRMKQLHTDFYAEVNSKWGMSRGSSVSETGKKHRSTEEYRRMLSEECSTIEENISRHQQVLSSLHSDIRMAERRVKGLTSMVENLKKEQAEKEAQLSALKNDMEARKGDAQTLSAEKEKLENELAAIQNKLADKQEKLQTADRQLSELKENMDAIQERTEELKEEAYKYSRDVHSKVDLSLIHISEPTRP
;
A
#
# COMPACT_ATOMS: atom_id res chain seq x y z
N CYS A 1 47.92 41.26 29.73
CA CYS A 1 47.72 40.78 28.35
C CYS A 1 46.55 39.78 28.33
N ARG A 2 45.60 40.09 27.51
CA ARG A 2 44.36 39.34 27.27
C ARG A 2 44.67 37.97 26.67
N LEU A 3 43.91 36.97 27.07
CA LEU A 3 43.53 35.83 26.20
C LEU A 3 42.12 35.39 26.55
N THR A 4 41.25 35.63 25.64
CA THR A 4 39.90 35.13 25.55
C THR A 4 39.94 33.69 25.02
N SER A 5 39.26 32.76 25.68
CA SER A 5 38.97 31.47 25.14
C SER A 5 37.44 31.34 24.96
N GLN A 6 37.00 31.43 23.73
CA GLN A 6 35.67 30.99 23.31
C GLN A 6 35.67 29.47 23.16
N GLY A 7 34.88 28.82 23.96
CA GLY A 7 34.54 27.42 23.76
C GLY A 7 33.27 27.32 22.90
N GLY A 8 33.42 26.98 21.64
CA GLY A 8 32.31 26.70 20.75
C GLY A 8 31.76 25.28 21.03
N MET A 9 30.51 25.21 21.47
CA MET A 9 29.74 23.98 21.41
C MET A 9 29.32 23.79 19.96
N SER A 10 29.81 22.70 19.36
CA SER A 10 29.33 22.24 18.04
C SER A 10 27.97 21.60 18.20
N GLU A 11 26.93 22.30 17.72
CA GLU A 11 25.66 21.67 17.35
C GLU A 11 25.92 20.68 16.20
N GLN A 12 25.93 19.41 16.51
CA GLN A 12 25.70 18.39 15.50
C GLN A 12 24.20 18.34 15.21
N ALA A 13 23.77 19.15 14.26
CA ALA A 13 22.51 18.98 13.58
C ALA A 13 22.54 17.62 12.88
N ALA A 14 21.69 16.70 13.32
CA ALA A 14 21.42 15.47 12.61
C ALA A 14 20.80 15.84 11.26
N SER A 15 21.59 15.79 10.19
CA SER A 15 21.10 15.82 8.84
C SER A 15 20.41 14.47 8.60
N TRP A 16 19.08 14.49 8.64
CA TRP A 16 18.29 13.43 8.02
C TRP A 16 18.50 13.56 6.53
N ASP A 17 19.34 12.70 5.98
CA ASP A 17 19.46 12.50 4.55
C ASP A 17 18.07 12.22 4.01
N MET A 18 17.61 13.12 3.14
CA MET A 18 16.50 12.85 2.25
C MET A 18 16.91 11.68 1.37
N MET A 19 16.57 10.47 1.83
CA MET A 19 16.74 9.25 1.09
C MET A 19 15.96 9.38 -0.22
N ASP A 20 16.72 9.46 -1.24
CA ASP A 20 16.48 9.49 -2.66
C ASP A 20 15.11 8.90 -3.09
N CYS A 21 14.12 9.78 -3.21
CA CYS A 21 12.78 9.44 -3.74
C CYS A 21 12.82 8.96 -5.20
N THR A 22 13.98 9.05 -5.85
CA THR A 22 14.14 8.65 -7.26
C THR A 22 14.31 7.14 -7.46
N LYS A 23 14.76 6.40 -6.45
CA LYS A 23 14.90 4.93 -6.53
C LYS A 23 13.58 4.18 -6.38
N GLN A 24 12.57 4.76 -5.74
CA GLN A 24 11.25 4.11 -5.62
C GLN A 24 10.44 4.14 -6.91
N HIS A 25 10.64 5.12 -7.80
CA HIS A 25 9.92 5.19 -9.08
C HIS A 25 10.38 4.13 -10.09
N GLY A 26 11.63 3.71 -10.06
CA GLY A 26 12.15 2.67 -10.97
C GLY A 26 11.65 1.25 -10.65
N ASN A 27 11.44 0.92 -9.38
CA ASN A 27 10.98 -0.41 -8.96
C ASN A 27 9.45 -0.61 -9.10
N ASN A 28 8.66 0.46 -9.13
CA ASN A 28 7.20 0.36 -9.32
C ASN A 28 6.80 0.05 -10.77
N MET A 29 7.61 0.40 -11.76
CA MET A 29 7.32 0.08 -13.16
C MET A 29 7.46 -1.42 -13.48
N ALA A 30 8.37 -2.13 -12.84
CA ALA A 30 8.59 -3.56 -13.07
C ALA A 30 7.41 -4.46 -12.62
N ASN A 31 6.46 -3.95 -11.84
CA ASN A 31 5.34 -4.69 -11.26
C ASN A 31 3.95 -4.26 -11.77
N ALA A 32 3.87 -3.34 -12.71
CA ALA A 32 2.58 -2.92 -13.25
C ALA A 32 1.92 -4.07 -14.01
N LYS A 33 0.77 -4.55 -13.54
CA LYS A 33 0.04 -5.66 -14.17
C LYS A 33 -1.11 -5.14 -14.99
N GLN A 34 -1.38 -5.81 -16.11
CA GLN A 34 -2.60 -5.55 -16.87
C GLN A 34 -3.84 -6.08 -16.16
N VAL A 35 -4.98 -5.47 -16.46
CA VAL A 35 -6.31 -5.95 -16.10
C VAL A 35 -7.11 -6.15 -17.38
N LEU A 36 -7.70 -7.31 -17.49
CA LEU A 36 -8.70 -7.65 -18.50
C LEU A 36 -9.74 -8.51 -17.84
N ASP A 37 -10.99 -8.09 -17.90
CA ASP A 37 -12.08 -8.87 -17.36
C ASP A 37 -13.23 -8.94 -18.35
N VAL A 38 -13.83 -10.13 -18.47
CA VAL A 38 -14.87 -10.43 -19.46
C VAL A 38 -16.14 -10.86 -18.74
N HIS A 39 -17.12 -9.97 -18.75
CA HIS A 39 -18.45 -10.24 -18.22
C HIS A 39 -19.45 -10.44 -19.34
N VAL A 40 -20.26 -11.49 -19.22
CA VAL A 40 -21.21 -11.88 -20.26
C VAL A 40 -22.62 -11.79 -19.71
N SER A 41 -23.47 -11.09 -20.45
CA SER A 41 -24.86 -10.87 -20.07
C SER A 41 -25.85 -11.19 -21.21
N LYS A 42 -27.10 -11.29 -20.86
CA LYS A 42 -28.21 -11.49 -21.82
C LYS A 42 -28.74 -10.18 -22.41
N GLY A 43 -28.13 -9.08 -22.05
CA GLY A 43 -28.45 -7.70 -22.45
C GLY A 43 -27.69 -6.73 -21.56
N ILE A 44 -27.85 -5.45 -21.78
CA ILE A 44 -27.38 -4.37 -20.92
C ILE A 44 -28.57 -3.60 -20.38
N THR A 45 -28.63 -3.37 -19.07
CA THR A 45 -29.72 -2.62 -18.46
C THR A 45 -29.56 -1.12 -18.69
N VAL A 46 -30.67 -0.38 -18.60
CA VAL A 46 -30.64 1.10 -18.67
C VAL A 46 -29.75 1.66 -17.52
N ALA A 47 -29.78 1.04 -16.34
CA ALA A 47 -28.97 1.45 -15.21
C ALA A 47 -27.47 1.31 -15.51
N GLN A 48 -27.03 0.17 -16.05
CA GLN A 48 -25.65 -0.06 -16.47
C GLN A 48 -25.23 0.88 -17.60
N SER A 49 -26.11 1.09 -18.58
CA SER A 49 -25.86 2.05 -19.65
C SER A 49 -25.64 3.46 -19.09
N ASN A 50 -26.50 3.89 -18.17
CA ASN A 50 -26.39 5.21 -17.54
C ASN A 50 -25.10 5.35 -16.70
N GLU A 51 -24.69 4.29 -16.05
CA GLU A 51 -23.43 4.25 -15.30
C GLU A 51 -22.22 4.39 -16.24
N HIS A 52 -22.14 3.56 -17.28
CA HIS A 52 -21.04 3.63 -18.25
C HIS A 52 -20.98 4.99 -18.96
N MET A 53 -22.13 5.56 -19.27
CA MET A 53 -22.22 6.84 -19.99
C MET A 53 -22.23 8.07 -19.08
N ARG A 54 -22.21 7.87 -17.74
CA ARG A 54 -22.40 8.96 -16.77
C ARG A 54 -23.68 9.77 -17.07
N ASN A 55 -24.72 9.08 -17.48
CA ASN A 55 -26.03 9.68 -17.82
C ASN A 55 -27.04 9.45 -16.70
N TRP A 56 -26.67 9.88 -15.50
CA TRP A 56 -27.52 9.77 -14.33
C TRP A 56 -28.41 10.99 -14.15
N THR A 57 -29.55 10.78 -13.49
CA THR A 57 -30.34 11.86 -12.92
C THR A 57 -29.56 12.56 -11.81
N GLU A 58 -29.96 13.77 -11.43
CA GLU A 58 -29.35 14.50 -10.30
C GLU A 58 -29.31 13.67 -9.02
N LYS A 59 -30.39 12.92 -8.73
CA LYS A 59 -30.44 11.99 -7.58
C LYS A 59 -29.44 10.84 -7.73
N GLY A 60 -29.26 10.32 -8.95
CA GLY A 60 -28.27 9.28 -9.26
C GLY A 60 -26.84 9.78 -9.03
N TRP A 61 -26.54 10.96 -9.52
CA TRP A 61 -25.24 11.61 -9.30
C TRP A 61 -24.95 11.81 -7.82
N LYS A 62 -25.91 12.35 -7.05
CA LYS A 62 -25.74 12.52 -5.61
C LYS A 62 -25.41 11.20 -4.92
N ARG A 63 -26.14 10.14 -5.23
CA ARG A 63 -25.88 8.81 -4.66
C ARG A 63 -24.49 8.26 -5.03
N ALA A 64 -24.09 8.40 -6.29
CA ALA A 64 -22.78 7.95 -6.77
C ALA A 64 -21.64 8.72 -6.08
N THR A 65 -21.79 10.03 -5.92
CA THR A 65 -20.83 10.90 -5.22
C THR A 65 -20.76 10.59 -3.72
N ASP A 66 -21.91 10.32 -3.10
CA ASP A 66 -21.99 9.97 -1.68
C ASP A 66 -21.24 8.67 -1.36
N LEU A 67 -21.20 7.74 -2.31
CA LEU A 67 -20.40 6.51 -2.20
C LEU A 67 -18.88 6.74 -2.36
N GLY A 68 -18.47 7.92 -2.87
CA GLY A 68 -17.07 8.27 -3.05
C GLY A 68 -16.37 7.54 -4.21
N ASN A 69 -17.12 6.90 -5.11
CA ASN A 69 -16.56 6.11 -6.21
C ASN A 69 -16.19 6.97 -7.43
N TYR A 70 -16.81 8.14 -7.55
CA TYR A 70 -16.72 9.00 -8.74
C TYR A 70 -16.33 10.42 -8.35
N ASP A 71 -15.43 11.00 -9.13
CA ASP A 71 -15.06 12.41 -9.04
C ASP A 71 -15.75 13.23 -10.12
N THR A 72 -16.81 13.91 -9.76
CA THR A 72 -17.60 14.75 -10.68
C THR A 72 -16.79 15.88 -11.30
N THR A 73 -15.70 16.29 -10.67
CA THR A 73 -14.82 17.36 -11.17
C THR A 73 -13.95 16.89 -12.33
N ARG A 74 -13.75 15.56 -12.48
CA ARG A 74 -13.01 14.92 -13.58
C ARG A 74 -13.90 14.24 -14.62
N GLU A 75 -15.24 14.24 -14.48
CA GLU A 75 -16.14 13.60 -15.44
C GLU A 75 -15.91 14.06 -16.88
N HIS A 76 -15.60 15.33 -17.07
CA HIS A 76 -15.32 15.95 -18.37
C HIS A 76 -14.08 15.35 -19.08
N LEU A 77 -13.21 14.63 -18.35
CA LEU A 77 -12.04 13.94 -18.91
C LEU A 77 -12.41 12.61 -19.55
N ASN A 78 -13.57 12.03 -19.20
CA ASN A 78 -14.06 10.79 -19.79
C ASN A 78 -14.29 10.98 -21.29
N PHE A 79 -14.11 9.91 -22.05
CA PHE A 79 -14.27 9.96 -23.49
C PHE A 79 -14.71 8.61 -24.07
N GLU A 80 -15.19 8.62 -25.29
CA GLU A 80 -15.43 7.39 -26.04
C GLU A 80 -14.57 7.33 -27.30
N VAL A 81 -14.20 6.11 -27.68
CA VAL A 81 -13.58 5.81 -28.96
C VAL A 81 -14.62 5.22 -29.88
N VAL A 82 -14.78 5.81 -31.05
CA VAL A 82 -15.79 5.43 -32.05
C VAL A 82 -15.13 4.97 -33.34
N SER A 83 -15.97 4.55 -34.29
CA SER A 83 -15.52 3.98 -35.59
C SER A 83 -14.40 4.80 -36.22
N GLY A 84 -13.38 4.06 -36.70
CA GLY A 84 -12.12 4.60 -37.19
C GLY A 84 -11.15 5.06 -36.10
N GLY A 85 -11.34 4.66 -34.84
CA GLY A 85 -10.47 5.03 -33.71
C GLY A 85 -10.55 6.52 -33.34
N LYS A 86 -11.64 7.20 -33.68
CA LYS A 86 -11.83 8.62 -33.37
C LYS A 86 -12.26 8.79 -31.92
N ILE A 87 -11.63 9.74 -31.25
CA ILE A 87 -11.93 10.11 -29.87
C ILE A 87 -12.95 11.27 -29.87
N ARG A 88 -13.97 11.16 -29.03
CA ARG A 88 -14.94 12.23 -28.80
C ARG A 88 -15.46 12.22 -27.35
N PRO A 89 -16.09 13.28 -26.88
CA PRO A 89 -16.88 13.23 -25.65
C PRO A 89 -17.96 12.13 -25.73
N ILE A 90 -18.31 11.56 -24.57
CA ILE A 90 -19.35 10.53 -24.50
C ILE A 90 -20.69 11.09 -25.03
N ASP A 91 -21.24 10.45 -26.03
CA ASP A 91 -22.55 10.80 -26.57
C ASP A 91 -23.66 10.26 -25.65
N LYS A 92 -24.15 11.11 -24.76
CA LYS A 92 -25.19 10.78 -23.79
C LYS A 92 -26.61 10.77 -24.40
N GLY A 93 -26.76 11.22 -25.66
CA GLY A 93 -28.04 11.30 -26.35
C GLY A 93 -28.60 9.95 -26.77
N ARG A 94 -27.80 8.90 -26.81
CA ARG A 94 -28.20 7.54 -27.19
C ARG A 94 -27.66 6.53 -26.22
N SER A 95 -28.54 5.88 -25.53
CA SER A 95 -28.17 4.80 -24.59
C SER A 95 -27.45 3.64 -25.29
N ILE A 96 -26.69 2.83 -24.53
CA ILE A 96 -26.02 1.66 -25.11
C ILE A 96 -27.03 0.66 -25.70
N PRO A 97 -28.18 0.36 -25.08
CA PRO A 97 -29.25 -0.45 -25.72
C PRO A 97 -29.71 0.10 -27.07
N GLU A 98 -29.89 1.42 -27.18
CA GLU A 98 -30.28 2.04 -28.45
C GLU A 98 -29.20 1.90 -29.51
N ARG A 99 -27.93 2.13 -29.15
CA ARG A 99 -26.80 1.90 -30.05
C ARG A 99 -26.73 0.45 -30.53
N MET A 100 -26.99 -0.52 -29.63
CA MET A 100 -27.06 -1.94 -29.98
C MET A 100 -28.18 -2.22 -30.98
N ALA A 101 -29.41 -1.69 -30.73
CA ALA A 101 -30.53 -1.85 -31.62
C ALA A 101 -30.26 -1.25 -33.02
N GLU A 102 -29.64 -0.06 -33.07
CA GLU A 102 -29.23 0.56 -34.34
C GLU A 102 -28.25 -0.31 -35.13
N LEU A 103 -27.21 -0.86 -34.42
CA LEU A 103 -26.19 -1.74 -35.05
C LEU A 103 -26.83 -3.01 -35.62
N LEU A 104 -27.74 -3.61 -34.88
CA LEU A 104 -28.48 -4.79 -35.33
C LEU A 104 -29.37 -4.49 -36.51
N HIS A 105 -30.17 -3.39 -36.42
CA HIS A 105 -31.08 -2.96 -37.47
C HIS A 105 -30.34 -2.66 -38.79
N LYS A 106 -29.26 -1.88 -38.74
CA LYS A 106 -28.43 -1.56 -39.92
C LYS A 106 -27.86 -2.81 -40.62
N ARG A 107 -27.73 -3.89 -39.91
CA ARG A 107 -27.14 -5.15 -40.43
C ARG A 107 -28.24 -6.22 -40.70
N GLY A 108 -29.49 -5.93 -40.48
CA GLY A 108 -30.58 -6.89 -40.63
C GLY A 108 -30.47 -8.08 -39.68
N ILE A 109 -29.84 -7.92 -38.51
CA ILE A 109 -29.66 -8.97 -37.55
C ILE A 109 -30.72 -8.85 -36.46
N LYS A 110 -31.45 -9.95 -36.24
CA LYS A 110 -32.49 -9.98 -35.21
C LYS A 110 -31.86 -10.29 -33.83
N ASP A 111 -32.27 -9.55 -32.80
CA ASP A 111 -31.95 -9.90 -31.41
C ASP A 111 -32.68 -11.20 -31.03
N PRO A 112 -31.97 -12.27 -30.64
CA PRO A 112 -32.61 -13.51 -30.24
C PRO A 112 -33.42 -13.42 -28.94
N ASN A 113 -33.25 -12.36 -28.16
CA ASN A 113 -34.02 -12.08 -26.95
C ASN A 113 -35.27 -11.18 -27.21
N GLU A 114 -35.40 -10.65 -28.42
CA GLU A 114 -36.51 -9.78 -28.76
C GLU A 114 -37.86 -10.53 -28.63
N GLY A 115 -38.79 -9.96 -27.89
CA GLY A 115 -40.13 -10.51 -27.65
C GLY A 115 -40.14 -11.67 -26.61
N LEU A 116 -39.01 -12.01 -25.98
CA LEU A 116 -39.01 -12.93 -24.88
C LEU A 116 -39.34 -12.21 -23.56
N GLU A 117 -40.22 -12.79 -22.77
CA GLU A 117 -40.54 -12.30 -21.43
C GLU A 117 -39.29 -12.27 -20.54
N GLU A 118 -38.47 -13.31 -20.62
CA GLU A 118 -37.16 -13.38 -19.98
C GLU A 118 -36.06 -13.63 -21.02
N PRO A 119 -34.99 -12.79 -21.09
CA PRO A 119 -33.86 -13.00 -21.96
C PRO A 119 -33.17 -14.34 -21.66
N ARG A 120 -32.90 -15.13 -22.71
CA ARG A 120 -32.26 -16.46 -22.60
C ARG A 120 -30.86 -16.49 -23.20
N PHE A 121 -30.65 -15.72 -24.25
CA PHE A 121 -29.42 -15.75 -25.03
C PHE A 121 -28.42 -14.70 -24.55
N ARG A 122 -27.16 -15.05 -24.56
CA ARG A 122 -26.06 -14.13 -24.21
C ARG A 122 -25.75 -13.26 -25.42
N THR A 123 -26.24 -12.05 -25.41
CA THR A 123 -26.16 -11.10 -26.52
C THR A 123 -25.16 -9.98 -26.30
N VAL A 124 -24.63 -9.85 -25.09
CA VAL A 124 -23.68 -8.80 -24.73
C VAL A 124 -22.46 -9.38 -24.03
N VAL A 125 -21.30 -8.90 -24.42
CA VAL A 125 -20.03 -9.14 -23.72
C VAL A 125 -19.45 -7.78 -23.32
N ASN A 126 -19.40 -7.51 -22.02
CA ASN A 126 -18.73 -6.34 -21.48
C ASN A 126 -17.30 -6.73 -21.12
N ILE A 127 -16.35 -6.01 -21.67
CA ILE A 127 -14.93 -6.24 -21.40
C ILE A 127 -14.37 -4.99 -20.74
N ILE A 128 -13.71 -5.18 -19.61
CA ILE A 128 -12.99 -4.12 -18.92
C ILE A 128 -11.51 -4.29 -19.26
N PHE A 129 -10.89 -3.21 -19.73
CA PHE A 129 -9.47 -3.14 -19.97
C PHE A 129 -8.85 -2.08 -19.07
N GLY A 130 -7.73 -2.41 -18.45
CA GLY A 130 -7.01 -1.52 -17.56
C GLY A 130 -5.66 -2.07 -17.16
N GLY A 131 -5.18 -1.58 -16.04
CA GLY A 131 -3.93 -2.00 -15.43
C GLY A 131 -3.84 -1.61 -13.96
N SER A 132 -2.66 -1.81 -13.37
CA SER A 132 -2.39 -1.35 -12.02
C SER A 132 -2.63 0.15 -11.93
N ARG A 133 -3.25 0.59 -10.81
CA ARG A 133 -3.66 1.98 -10.57
C ARG A 133 -2.57 2.98 -10.91
N THR A 134 -1.39 2.82 -10.33
CA THR A 134 -0.28 3.76 -10.54
C THR A 134 0.05 3.95 -12.02
N ARG A 135 0.08 2.86 -12.80
CA ARG A 135 0.39 2.94 -14.22
C ARG A 135 -0.74 3.59 -15.02
N MET A 136 -1.99 3.25 -14.72
CA MET A 136 -3.13 3.84 -15.42
C MET A 136 -3.27 5.33 -15.11
N GLN A 137 -3.03 5.74 -13.87
CA GLN A 137 -3.01 7.16 -13.48
C GLN A 137 -1.86 7.92 -14.15
N GLU A 138 -0.69 7.31 -14.25
CA GLU A 138 0.45 7.88 -14.98
C GLU A 138 0.13 8.11 -16.47
N LEU A 139 -0.52 7.15 -17.12
CA LEU A 139 -0.98 7.29 -18.50
C LEU A 139 -2.05 8.36 -18.65
N ALA A 140 -2.98 8.44 -17.70
CA ALA A 140 -4.11 9.35 -17.75
C ALA A 140 -3.74 10.79 -17.40
N PHE A 141 -2.91 10.99 -16.39
CA PHE A 141 -2.65 12.31 -15.79
C PHE A 141 -1.16 12.70 -15.78
N GLY A 142 -0.26 11.75 -16.00
CA GLY A 142 1.20 12.00 -15.97
C GLY A 142 1.66 12.30 -14.53
N LYS A 143 2.38 13.40 -14.39
CA LYS A 143 2.89 13.88 -13.08
C LYS A 143 1.96 14.88 -12.39
N GLN A 144 0.73 15.07 -12.89
CA GLN A 144 -0.24 15.95 -12.25
C GLN A 144 -0.68 15.32 -10.91
N GLU A 145 -0.71 16.14 -9.86
CA GLU A 145 -1.19 15.72 -8.56
C GLU A 145 -2.71 15.70 -8.56
N VAL A 146 -3.28 14.50 -8.51
CA VAL A 146 -4.71 14.26 -8.42
C VAL A 146 -5.04 13.94 -6.98
N ASP A 147 -5.93 14.72 -6.38
CA ASP A 147 -6.44 14.44 -5.06
C ASP A 147 -7.61 13.46 -5.17
N PHE A 148 -7.46 12.28 -4.57
CA PHE A 148 -8.46 11.22 -4.56
C PHE A 148 -9.34 11.20 -3.31
N GLU A 149 -9.23 12.21 -2.46
CA GLU A 149 -10.12 12.33 -1.31
C GLU A 149 -11.54 12.71 -1.77
N LYS A 150 -12.51 12.22 -1.01
CA LYS A 150 -13.91 12.52 -1.31
C LYS A 150 -14.19 14.02 -1.23
N GLY A 151 -14.68 14.58 -2.33
CA GLY A 151 -15.02 16.01 -2.42
C GLY A 151 -13.87 16.91 -2.86
N ALA A 152 -12.71 16.36 -3.20
CA ALA A 152 -11.61 17.11 -3.78
C ALA A 152 -12.01 17.79 -5.11
N ASP A 153 -11.40 18.93 -5.42
CA ASP A 153 -11.59 19.65 -6.68
C ASP A 153 -10.42 19.42 -7.63
N ASN A 154 -10.62 18.55 -8.60
CA ASN A 154 -9.65 18.18 -9.62
C ASN A 154 -9.93 18.82 -10.99
N ARG A 155 -10.71 19.91 -11.08
CA ARG A 155 -11.02 20.57 -12.36
C ARG A 155 -9.81 21.09 -13.12
N HIS A 156 -8.69 21.31 -12.44
CA HIS A 156 -7.42 21.72 -13.02
C HIS A 156 -6.69 20.59 -13.77
N ILE A 157 -7.05 19.32 -13.52
CA ILE A 157 -6.43 18.16 -14.12
C ILE A 157 -6.78 18.07 -15.60
N LYS A 158 -5.80 17.72 -16.41
CA LYS A 158 -5.93 17.54 -17.85
C LYS A 158 -5.59 16.12 -18.25
N ARG A 159 -6.40 15.57 -19.14
CA ARG A 159 -6.14 14.28 -19.76
C ARG A 159 -4.86 14.32 -20.62
N LYS A 160 -4.01 13.32 -20.50
CA LYS A 160 -2.80 13.16 -21.31
C LYS A 160 -3.09 12.41 -22.60
N SER A 161 -2.29 12.68 -23.62
CA SER A 161 -2.36 11.96 -24.91
C SER A 161 -1.97 10.48 -24.81
N GLU A 162 -1.23 10.10 -23.77
CA GLU A 162 -0.81 8.74 -23.50
C GLU A 162 -2.02 7.81 -23.27
N ILE A 163 -2.99 8.19 -22.45
CA ILE A 163 -4.19 7.38 -22.21
C ILE A 163 -5.06 7.29 -23.46
N GLU A 164 -5.09 8.34 -24.29
CA GLU A 164 -5.82 8.33 -25.56
C GLU A 164 -5.18 7.36 -26.57
N ARG A 165 -3.86 7.35 -26.65
CA ARG A 165 -3.11 6.42 -27.51
C ARG A 165 -3.26 4.99 -27.01
N TRP A 166 -3.16 4.76 -25.71
CA TRP A 166 -3.40 3.45 -25.12
C TRP A 166 -4.83 2.95 -25.42
N ALA A 167 -5.83 3.80 -25.23
CA ALA A 167 -7.23 3.45 -25.52
C ALA A 167 -7.45 3.13 -27.00
N LYS A 168 -6.77 3.81 -27.92
CA LYS A 168 -6.81 3.49 -29.36
C LYS A 168 -6.15 2.15 -29.68
N ASP A 169 -5.04 1.82 -29.03
CA ASP A 169 -4.39 0.52 -29.19
C ASP A 169 -5.31 -0.59 -28.70
N VAL A 170 -5.98 -0.40 -27.55
CA VAL A 170 -6.99 -1.34 -27.03
C VAL A 170 -8.17 -1.44 -28.00
N TYR A 171 -8.67 -0.32 -28.52
CA TYR A 171 -9.75 -0.30 -29.50
C TYR A 171 -9.38 -1.09 -30.76
N SER A 172 -8.18 -0.85 -31.29
CA SER A 172 -7.65 -1.56 -32.47
C SER A 172 -7.53 -3.07 -32.22
N PHE A 173 -7.09 -3.47 -31.03
CA PHE A 173 -7.05 -4.86 -30.61
C PHE A 173 -8.43 -5.51 -30.62
N VAL A 174 -9.44 -4.83 -30.09
CA VAL A 174 -10.82 -5.32 -30.08
C VAL A 174 -11.38 -5.38 -31.51
N CYS A 175 -11.14 -4.34 -32.34
CA CYS A 175 -11.57 -4.29 -33.73
C CYS A 175 -10.99 -5.44 -34.54
N GLY A 176 -9.67 -5.69 -34.42
CA GLY A 176 -8.99 -6.77 -35.14
C GLY A 176 -9.50 -8.16 -34.78
N ARG A 177 -9.92 -8.35 -33.53
CA ARG A 177 -10.33 -9.66 -33.04
C ARG A 177 -11.83 -9.93 -33.22
N TYR A 178 -12.67 -8.92 -33.04
CA TYR A 178 -14.13 -9.11 -33.00
C TYR A 178 -14.87 -8.35 -34.10
N GLY A 179 -14.19 -7.48 -34.80
CA GLY A 179 -14.77 -6.59 -35.79
C GLY A 179 -15.34 -5.30 -35.19
N GLU A 180 -14.97 -4.17 -35.76
CA GLU A 180 -15.40 -2.85 -35.33
C GLU A 180 -16.92 -2.70 -35.28
N GLN A 181 -17.59 -3.29 -36.25
CA GLN A 181 -19.06 -3.27 -36.37
C GLN A 181 -19.80 -3.98 -35.22
N ASN A 182 -19.10 -4.69 -34.38
CA ASN A 182 -19.67 -5.39 -33.23
C ASN A 182 -19.52 -4.59 -31.91
N ILE A 183 -18.84 -3.45 -31.94
CA ILE A 183 -18.62 -2.61 -30.76
C ILE A 183 -19.81 -1.63 -30.63
N ALA A 184 -20.59 -1.80 -29.60
CA ALA A 184 -21.73 -0.91 -29.30
C ALA A 184 -21.32 0.33 -28.52
N ALA A 185 -20.34 0.18 -27.61
CA ALA A 185 -19.75 1.28 -26.88
C ALA A 185 -18.31 0.94 -26.48
N PHE A 186 -17.46 1.96 -26.49
CA PHE A 186 -16.07 1.86 -26.01
C PHE A 186 -15.76 3.15 -25.24
N ILE A 187 -15.92 3.09 -23.94
CA ILE A 187 -15.92 4.26 -23.05
C ILE A 187 -14.73 4.17 -22.12
N VAL A 188 -14.02 5.27 -21.96
CA VAL A 188 -12.86 5.40 -21.08
C VAL A 188 -13.22 6.28 -19.90
N HIS A 189 -13.14 5.72 -18.71
CA HIS A 189 -13.39 6.41 -17.45
C HIS A 189 -12.10 6.90 -16.83
N LEU A 190 -12.06 8.19 -16.54
CA LEU A 190 -10.97 8.89 -15.86
C LEU A 190 -11.43 9.58 -14.58
N ASP A 191 -12.71 9.50 -14.28
CA ASP A 191 -13.37 10.09 -13.11
C ASP A 191 -13.40 9.12 -11.90
N GLU A 192 -12.92 7.93 -12.07
CA GLU A 192 -12.76 6.94 -11.00
C GLU A 192 -11.33 6.91 -10.47
N LEU A 193 -11.12 6.14 -9.41
CA LEU A 193 -9.81 6.00 -8.79
C LEU A 193 -8.79 5.30 -9.71
N ASN A 194 -9.25 4.35 -10.51
CA ASN A 194 -8.43 3.62 -11.47
C ASN A 194 -8.94 3.86 -12.91
N PRO A 195 -8.22 4.59 -13.76
CA PRO A 195 -8.59 4.75 -15.15
C PRO A 195 -8.72 3.43 -15.89
N HIS A 196 -9.81 3.23 -16.64
CA HIS A 196 -10.09 1.98 -17.35
C HIS A 196 -11.03 2.19 -18.52
N VAL A 197 -11.18 1.14 -19.33
CA VAL A 197 -12.11 1.09 -20.48
C VAL A 197 -13.24 0.14 -20.19
N HIS A 198 -14.46 0.54 -20.51
CA HIS A 198 -15.60 -0.34 -20.72
C HIS A 198 -15.87 -0.53 -22.20
N CYS A 199 -15.74 -1.75 -22.68
CA CYS A 199 -16.10 -2.13 -24.04
C CYS A 199 -17.35 -3.01 -24.03
N THR A 200 -18.45 -2.50 -24.59
CA THR A 200 -19.67 -3.29 -24.81
C THR A 200 -19.66 -3.85 -26.21
N LEU A 201 -19.56 -5.16 -26.32
CA LEU A 201 -19.39 -5.90 -27.56
C LEU A 201 -20.60 -6.82 -27.80
N LEU A 202 -21.07 -6.86 -29.05
CA LEU A 202 -22.03 -7.84 -29.54
C LEU A 202 -21.27 -9.06 -30.08
N PRO A 203 -21.43 -10.26 -29.53
CA PRO A 203 -20.73 -11.46 -29.99
C PRO A 203 -21.36 -12.00 -31.28
N ILE A 204 -21.20 -11.26 -32.39
CA ILE A 204 -21.77 -11.58 -33.68
C ILE A 204 -20.67 -12.08 -34.63
N LYS A 205 -20.95 -13.21 -35.28
CA LYS A 205 -20.14 -13.80 -36.34
C LYS A 205 -21.06 -14.27 -37.47
N ASP A 206 -20.68 -13.99 -38.70
CA ASP A 206 -21.45 -14.39 -39.90
C ASP A 206 -22.94 -14.00 -39.83
N GLY A 207 -23.20 -12.78 -39.33
CA GLY A 207 -24.56 -12.21 -39.22
C GLY A 207 -25.43 -12.83 -38.13
N LYS A 208 -24.88 -13.59 -37.21
CA LYS A 208 -25.62 -14.24 -36.11
C LYS A 208 -24.90 -14.11 -34.77
N PHE A 209 -25.69 -14.08 -33.69
CA PHE A 209 -25.13 -14.16 -32.35
C PHE A 209 -24.43 -15.52 -32.13
N ALA A 210 -23.14 -15.50 -31.89
CA ALA A 210 -22.26 -16.67 -31.84
C ALA A 210 -21.39 -16.70 -30.54
N TYR A 211 -21.97 -16.31 -29.41
CA TYR A 211 -21.23 -16.23 -28.14
C TYR A 211 -20.44 -17.52 -27.82
N LYS A 212 -21.08 -18.68 -28.02
CA LYS A 212 -20.40 -19.96 -27.75
C LYS A 212 -19.16 -20.15 -28.63
N GLU A 213 -19.27 -19.78 -29.89
CA GLU A 213 -18.18 -19.93 -30.85
C GLU A 213 -17.02 -18.96 -30.59
N ILE A 214 -17.34 -17.71 -30.22
CA ILE A 214 -16.36 -16.65 -30.04
C ILE A 214 -15.69 -16.76 -28.68
N PHE A 215 -16.45 -16.97 -27.59
CA PHE A 215 -15.96 -16.88 -26.23
C PHE A 215 -16.02 -18.20 -25.45
N ALA A 216 -17.18 -18.87 -25.40
CA ALA A 216 -17.39 -19.97 -24.45
C ALA A 216 -16.69 -21.27 -24.85
N GLY A 217 -16.62 -21.59 -26.15
CA GLY A 217 -16.17 -22.90 -26.58
C GLY A 217 -17.16 -24.01 -26.26
N LYS A 218 -16.69 -25.23 -26.32
CA LYS A 218 -17.49 -26.48 -26.09
C LYS A 218 -17.71 -26.76 -24.61
N ASP A 219 -16.69 -26.45 -23.80
CA ASP A 219 -16.66 -26.73 -22.37
C ASP A 219 -15.87 -25.70 -21.56
N LYS A 220 -15.82 -25.90 -20.23
CA LYS A 220 -15.08 -25.03 -19.32
C LYS A 220 -13.58 -24.96 -19.56
N TYR A 221 -12.99 -25.99 -20.13
CA TYR A 221 -11.54 -26.04 -20.40
C TYR A 221 -11.20 -25.21 -21.62
N GLU A 222 -12.01 -25.33 -22.68
CA GLU A 222 -11.88 -24.49 -23.87
C GLU A 222 -12.13 -23.02 -23.55
N PHE A 223 -13.15 -22.73 -22.74
CA PHE A 223 -13.39 -21.38 -22.22
C PHE A 223 -12.17 -20.83 -21.48
N SER A 224 -11.64 -21.61 -20.52
CA SER A 224 -10.45 -21.20 -19.75
C SER A 224 -9.23 -21.00 -20.65
N GLY A 225 -9.03 -21.86 -21.64
CA GLY A 225 -7.97 -21.73 -22.64
C GLY A 225 -8.08 -20.44 -23.44
N ARG A 226 -9.30 -20.13 -23.95
CA ARG A 226 -9.58 -18.89 -24.70
C ARG A 226 -9.36 -17.64 -23.87
N MET A 227 -9.78 -17.64 -22.60
CA MET A 227 -9.56 -16.51 -21.69
C MET A 227 -8.06 -16.32 -21.41
N LYS A 228 -7.32 -17.39 -21.15
CA LYS A 228 -5.86 -17.32 -20.97
C LYS A 228 -5.16 -16.77 -22.20
N GLN A 229 -5.60 -17.22 -23.40
CA GLN A 229 -5.04 -16.74 -24.67
C GLN A 229 -5.37 -15.26 -24.87
N LEU A 230 -6.62 -14.84 -24.60
CA LEU A 230 -7.02 -13.43 -24.71
C LEU A 230 -6.16 -12.53 -23.82
N HIS A 231 -5.87 -12.92 -22.58
CA HIS A 231 -4.95 -12.19 -21.70
C HIS A 231 -3.52 -12.14 -22.25
N THR A 232 -3.06 -13.23 -22.86
CA THR A 232 -1.71 -13.30 -23.46
C THR A 232 -1.60 -12.41 -24.67
N ASP A 233 -2.60 -12.44 -25.55
CA ASP A 233 -2.66 -11.63 -26.76
C ASP A 233 -2.78 -10.15 -26.41
N PHE A 234 -3.62 -9.79 -25.45
CA PHE A 234 -3.75 -8.42 -24.96
C PHE A 234 -2.43 -7.87 -24.41
N TYR A 235 -1.69 -8.69 -23.69
CA TYR A 235 -0.35 -8.32 -23.26
C TYR A 235 0.59 -8.12 -24.46
N ALA A 236 0.66 -9.11 -25.35
CA ALA A 236 1.62 -9.11 -26.45
C ALA A 236 1.37 -7.98 -27.45
N GLU A 237 0.11 -7.75 -27.82
CA GLU A 237 -0.28 -6.80 -28.86
C GLU A 237 -0.41 -5.36 -28.35
N VAL A 238 -0.80 -5.19 -27.07
CA VAL A 238 -1.08 -3.87 -26.48
C VAL A 238 -0.15 -3.57 -25.31
N ASN A 239 -0.32 -4.21 -24.17
CA ASN A 239 0.21 -3.73 -22.90
C ASN A 239 1.72 -3.89 -22.70
N SER A 240 2.38 -4.76 -23.47
CA SER A 240 3.84 -4.84 -23.52
C SER A 240 4.48 -3.51 -23.91
N LYS A 241 3.85 -2.76 -24.83
CA LYS A 241 4.30 -1.43 -25.30
C LYS A 241 4.07 -0.34 -24.24
N TRP A 242 3.15 -0.58 -23.32
CA TRP A 242 2.72 0.39 -22.31
C TRP A 242 3.31 0.11 -20.92
N GLY A 243 4.33 -0.75 -20.83
CA GLY A 243 5.04 -1.04 -19.57
C GLY A 243 4.21 -1.80 -18.55
N MET A 244 3.24 -2.59 -19.01
CA MET A 244 2.44 -3.46 -18.14
C MET A 244 2.76 -4.92 -18.43
N SER A 245 2.85 -5.73 -17.40
CA SER A 245 3.05 -7.18 -17.50
C SER A 245 1.72 -7.92 -17.56
N ARG A 246 1.73 -9.12 -18.15
CA ARG A 246 0.56 -9.99 -18.20
C ARG A 246 0.03 -10.39 -16.82
N GLY A 247 0.88 -10.38 -15.81
CA GLY A 247 0.61 -10.95 -14.51
C GLY A 247 0.86 -12.48 -14.46
N SER A 248 0.91 -13.03 -13.27
CA SER A 248 1.14 -14.45 -13.02
C SER A 248 -0.12 -15.27 -13.26
N SER A 249 0.03 -16.49 -13.76
CA SER A 249 -1.10 -17.40 -13.93
C SER A 249 -1.56 -17.98 -12.58
N VAL A 250 -2.80 -18.47 -12.54
CA VAL A 250 -3.34 -19.17 -11.36
C VAL A 250 -2.52 -20.42 -11.04
N SER A 251 -1.96 -21.08 -12.07
CA SER A 251 -1.07 -22.23 -11.89
C SER A 251 0.26 -21.90 -11.21
N GLU A 252 0.76 -20.69 -11.40
CA GLU A 252 1.98 -20.21 -10.76
C GLU A 252 1.74 -19.70 -9.34
N THR A 253 0.60 -19.08 -9.10
CA THR A 253 0.30 -18.43 -7.81
C THR A 253 -0.49 -19.31 -6.85
N GLY A 254 -1.09 -20.41 -7.34
CA GLY A 254 -2.01 -21.24 -6.55
C GLY A 254 -3.30 -20.54 -6.10
N LYS A 255 -3.48 -19.27 -6.48
CA LYS A 255 -4.63 -18.47 -6.04
C LYS A 255 -5.90 -18.94 -6.74
N LYS A 256 -6.90 -19.33 -5.95
CA LYS A 256 -8.24 -19.63 -6.46
C LYS A 256 -8.97 -18.32 -6.77
N HIS A 257 -9.82 -18.35 -7.81
CA HIS A 257 -10.77 -17.28 -8.07
C HIS A 257 -11.72 -17.19 -6.88
N ARG A 258 -11.80 -16.01 -6.28
CA ARG A 258 -12.71 -15.71 -5.18
C ARG A 258 -13.70 -14.64 -5.65
N SER A 259 -14.90 -14.67 -5.10
CA SER A 259 -15.83 -13.58 -5.29
C SER A 259 -15.25 -12.29 -4.68
N THR A 260 -15.68 -11.15 -5.16
CA THR A 260 -15.30 -9.84 -4.61
C THR A 260 -15.57 -9.75 -3.11
N GLU A 261 -16.69 -10.32 -2.68
CA GLU A 261 -17.11 -10.30 -1.28
C GLU A 261 -16.24 -11.19 -0.40
N GLU A 262 -15.91 -12.41 -0.87
CA GLU A 262 -14.96 -13.29 -0.19
C GLU A 262 -13.57 -12.66 -0.09
N TYR A 263 -13.14 -11.99 -1.16
CA TYR A 263 -11.85 -11.33 -1.18
C TYR A 263 -11.80 -10.14 -0.21
N ARG A 264 -12.85 -9.31 -0.17
CA ARG A 264 -12.98 -8.21 0.80
C ARG A 264 -12.96 -8.70 2.24
N ARG A 265 -13.72 -9.78 2.52
CA ARG A 265 -13.75 -10.37 3.86
C ARG A 265 -12.37 -10.85 4.29
N MET A 266 -11.69 -11.60 3.42
CA MET A 266 -10.33 -12.08 3.69
C MET A 266 -9.36 -10.92 3.97
N LEU A 267 -9.40 -9.87 3.14
CA LEU A 267 -8.55 -8.69 3.33
C LEU A 267 -8.87 -7.95 4.63
N SER A 268 -10.15 -7.86 5.00
CA SER A 268 -10.56 -7.27 6.27
C SER A 268 -10.05 -8.08 7.47
N GLU A 269 -10.12 -9.41 7.39
CA GLU A 269 -9.58 -10.33 8.41
C GLU A 269 -8.06 -10.21 8.52
N GLU A 270 -7.35 -10.13 7.40
CA GLU A 270 -5.89 -9.93 7.37
C GLU A 270 -5.50 -8.56 7.94
N CYS A 271 -6.20 -7.48 7.58
CA CYS A 271 -5.98 -6.15 8.15
C CYS A 271 -6.20 -6.16 9.68
N SER A 272 -7.29 -6.76 10.16
CA SER A 272 -7.56 -6.87 11.59
C SER A 272 -6.45 -7.62 12.32
N THR A 273 -5.95 -8.71 11.74
CA THR A 273 -4.83 -9.47 12.32
C THR A 273 -3.54 -8.63 12.41
N ILE A 274 -3.27 -7.84 11.38
CA ILE A 274 -2.09 -6.94 11.36
C ILE A 274 -2.26 -5.84 12.43
N GLU A 275 -3.44 -5.24 12.52
CA GLU A 275 -3.76 -4.22 13.53
C GLU A 275 -3.61 -4.76 14.96
N GLU A 276 -4.06 -5.99 15.22
CA GLU A 276 -3.86 -6.67 16.51
C GLU A 276 -2.37 -6.89 16.81
N ASN A 277 -1.58 -7.29 15.82
CA ASN A 277 -0.15 -7.47 15.98
C ASN A 277 0.57 -6.14 16.26
N ILE A 278 0.22 -5.08 15.53
CA ILE A 278 0.74 -3.72 15.78
C ILE A 278 0.42 -3.30 17.22
N SER A 279 -0.83 -3.46 17.67
CA SER A 279 -1.25 -3.13 19.02
C SER A 279 -0.45 -3.91 20.07
N ARG A 280 -0.25 -5.21 19.86
CA ARG A 280 0.56 -6.06 20.75
C ARG A 280 2.02 -5.58 20.82
N HIS A 281 2.63 -5.28 19.69
CA HIS A 281 4.00 -4.77 19.67
C HIS A 281 4.12 -3.40 20.34
N GLN A 282 3.14 -2.52 20.15
CA GLN A 282 3.10 -1.22 20.87
C GLN A 282 3.02 -1.39 22.39
N GLN A 283 2.25 -2.37 22.88
CA GLN A 283 2.21 -2.69 24.32
C GLN A 283 3.56 -3.18 24.84
N VAL A 284 4.23 -4.07 24.08
CA VAL A 284 5.57 -4.58 24.42
C VAL A 284 6.59 -3.44 24.45
N LEU A 285 6.56 -2.55 23.45
CA LEU A 285 7.42 -1.36 23.43
C LEU A 285 7.19 -0.46 24.64
N SER A 286 5.93 -0.23 25.00
CA SER A 286 5.59 0.57 26.19
C SER A 286 6.14 -0.04 27.49
N SER A 287 6.04 -1.38 27.64
CA SER A 287 6.63 -2.10 28.77
C SER A 287 8.15 -1.96 28.80
N LEU A 288 8.81 -2.22 27.66
CA LEU A 288 10.27 -2.09 27.54
C LEU A 288 10.77 -0.67 27.88
N HIS A 289 10.06 0.36 27.42
CA HIS A 289 10.38 1.74 27.79
C HIS A 289 10.27 1.98 29.31
N SER A 290 9.31 1.34 29.97
CA SER A 290 9.21 1.40 31.43
C SER A 290 10.38 0.72 32.10
N ASP A 291 10.78 -0.46 31.64
CA ASP A 291 11.89 -1.25 32.16
C ASP A 291 13.23 -0.52 31.97
N ILE A 292 13.43 0.07 30.80
CA ILE A 292 14.60 0.91 30.53
C ILE A 292 14.68 2.06 31.53
N ARG A 293 13.58 2.80 31.73
CA ARG A 293 13.57 3.90 32.72
C ARG A 293 13.85 3.43 34.14
N MET A 294 13.42 2.24 34.52
CA MET A 294 13.74 1.66 35.82
C MET A 294 15.21 1.27 35.89
N ALA A 295 15.77 0.65 34.85
CA ALA A 295 17.18 0.30 34.77
C ALA A 295 18.08 1.55 34.84
N GLU A 296 17.76 2.59 34.09
CA GLU A 296 18.49 3.87 34.12
C GLU A 296 18.52 4.53 35.50
N ARG A 297 17.36 4.49 36.22
CA ARG A 297 17.32 4.96 37.61
C ARG A 297 18.22 4.14 38.55
N ARG A 298 18.26 2.79 38.35
CA ARG A 298 19.15 1.90 39.09
C ARG A 298 20.61 2.20 38.81
N VAL A 299 20.99 2.34 37.54
CA VAL A 299 22.34 2.71 37.12
C VAL A 299 22.75 4.03 37.76
N LYS A 300 21.93 5.07 37.67
CA LYS A 300 22.20 6.37 38.29
C LYS A 300 22.39 6.27 39.80
N GLY A 301 21.54 5.51 40.49
CA GLY A 301 21.68 5.30 41.93
C GLY A 301 22.96 4.57 42.30
N LEU A 302 23.31 3.52 41.58
CA LEU A 302 24.56 2.80 41.79
C LEU A 302 25.80 3.66 41.51
N THR A 303 25.76 4.48 40.44
CA THR A 303 26.86 5.43 40.15
C THR A 303 27.11 6.38 41.32
N SER A 304 26.02 7.00 41.83
CA SER A 304 26.16 7.88 43.00
C SER A 304 26.71 7.17 44.24
N MET A 305 26.31 5.89 44.46
CA MET A 305 26.85 5.10 45.55
C MET A 305 28.34 4.79 45.36
N VAL A 306 28.79 4.46 44.17
CA VAL A 306 30.19 4.25 43.82
C VAL A 306 31.02 5.53 44.04
N GLU A 307 30.50 6.67 43.61
CA GLU A 307 31.16 7.98 43.83
C GLU A 307 31.34 8.32 45.31
N ASN A 308 30.30 8.07 46.12
CA ASN A 308 30.39 8.28 47.57
C ASN A 308 31.38 7.34 48.23
N LEU A 309 31.38 6.06 47.87
CA LEU A 309 32.36 5.09 48.37
C LEU A 309 33.82 5.44 47.97
N LYS A 310 34.02 5.96 46.74
CA LYS A 310 35.34 6.47 46.33
C LYS A 310 35.82 7.64 47.15
N LYS A 311 34.91 8.57 47.50
CA LYS A 311 35.25 9.70 48.40
C LYS A 311 35.63 9.19 49.80
N GLU A 312 34.80 8.27 50.35
CA GLU A 312 35.08 7.65 51.65
C GLU A 312 36.44 6.90 51.65
N GLN A 313 36.71 6.17 50.59
CA GLN A 313 38.01 5.52 50.40
C GLN A 313 39.18 6.52 50.40
N ALA A 314 39.08 7.59 49.61
CA ALA A 314 40.11 8.62 49.55
C ALA A 314 40.35 9.31 50.91
N GLU A 315 39.25 9.57 51.67
CA GLU A 315 39.34 10.11 53.03
C GLU A 315 40.05 9.16 53.98
N LYS A 316 39.74 7.86 53.90
CA LYS A 316 40.41 6.85 54.73
C LYS A 316 41.88 6.63 54.34
N GLU A 317 42.20 6.70 53.06
CA GLU A 317 43.59 6.64 52.56
C GLU A 317 44.41 7.87 53.04
N ALA A 318 43.77 9.06 53.02
CA ALA A 318 44.41 10.28 53.53
C ALA A 318 44.66 10.17 55.06
N GLN A 319 43.64 9.67 55.82
CA GLN A 319 43.81 9.45 57.25
C GLN A 319 44.96 8.45 57.56
N LEU A 320 45.00 7.31 56.81
CA LEU A 320 46.05 6.35 56.96
C LEU A 320 47.43 6.92 56.65
N SER A 321 47.54 7.73 55.59
CA SER A 321 48.78 8.44 55.22
C SER A 321 49.23 9.40 56.29
N ALA A 322 48.28 10.20 56.83
CA ALA A 322 48.55 11.14 57.92
C ALA A 322 49.04 10.38 59.19
N LEU A 323 48.37 9.26 59.53
CA LEU A 323 48.76 8.46 60.68
C LEU A 323 50.13 7.82 60.50
N LYS A 324 50.47 7.34 59.31
CA LYS A 324 51.85 6.84 58.99
C LYS A 324 52.89 7.90 59.19
N ASN A 325 52.64 9.12 58.73
CA ASN A 325 53.55 10.26 58.88
C ASN A 325 53.73 10.63 60.38
N ASP A 326 52.60 10.64 61.14
CA ASP A 326 52.67 10.89 62.60
C ASP A 326 53.40 9.79 63.39
N MET A 327 53.24 8.53 62.97
CA MET A 327 54.05 7.38 63.51
C MET A 327 55.53 7.54 63.27
N GLU A 328 55.95 8.01 62.09
CA GLU A 328 57.36 8.26 61.79
C GLU A 328 57.89 9.44 62.61
N ALA A 329 57.12 10.44 62.87
CA ALA A 329 57.50 11.59 63.68
C ALA A 329 57.60 11.28 65.18
N ARG A 330 56.75 10.36 65.73
CA ARG A 330 56.66 10.03 67.14
C ARG A 330 57.15 8.60 67.44
N LYS A 331 58.39 8.39 67.58
CA LYS A 331 59.01 7.10 67.89
C LYS A 331 58.68 6.51 69.27
N GLY A 332 57.78 7.11 70.08
CA GLY A 332 57.54 6.76 71.49
C GLY A 332 56.25 5.98 71.81
N ASP A 333 55.17 6.07 71.00
CA ASP A 333 53.83 5.49 71.31
C ASP A 333 53.39 4.44 70.26
N ALA A 334 54.32 3.55 69.91
CA ALA A 334 54.11 2.66 68.76
C ALA A 334 52.96 1.62 68.87
N GLN A 335 52.50 1.26 70.08
CA GLN A 335 51.47 0.21 70.21
C GLN A 335 50.01 0.68 69.99
N THR A 336 49.67 1.85 70.46
CA THR A 336 48.31 2.42 70.26
C THR A 336 48.10 2.86 68.82
N LEU A 337 49.10 3.54 68.21
CA LEU A 337 49.06 3.94 66.81
C LEU A 337 49.10 2.73 65.84
N SER A 338 49.77 1.63 66.23
CA SER A 338 49.72 0.39 65.41
C SER A 338 48.29 -0.22 65.37
N ALA A 339 47.64 -0.27 66.51
CA ALA A 339 46.27 -0.80 66.61
C ALA A 339 45.25 0.09 65.80
N GLU A 340 45.41 1.40 65.81
CA GLU A 340 44.56 2.35 65.08
C GLU A 340 44.81 2.25 63.55
N LYS A 341 46.08 2.10 63.17
CA LYS A 341 46.45 1.86 61.79
C LYS A 341 45.81 0.55 61.25
N GLU A 342 45.95 -0.57 62.04
CA GLU A 342 45.35 -1.86 61.66
C GLU A 342 43.81 -1.75 61.50
N LYS A 343 43.14 -1.00 62.40
CA LYS A 343 41.71 -0.75 62.31
C LYS A 343 41.36 0.00 61.00
N LEU A 344 42.11 1.07 60.67
CA LEU A 344 41.87 1.85 59.45
C LEU A 344 42.21 1.04 58.18
N GLU A 345 43.21 0.17 58.21
CA GLU A 345 43.51 -0.75 57.08
C GLU A 345 42.37 -1.74 56.86
N ASN A 346 41.77 -2.30 57.94
CA ASN A 346 40.60 -3.18 57.86
C ASN A 346 39.36 -2.47 57.38
N GLU A 347 39.11 -1.22 57.80
CA GLU A 347 38.00 -0.39 57.29
C GLU A 347 38.18 -0.08 55.81
N LEU A 348 39.40 0.26 55.38
CA LEU A 348 39.74 0.50 53.97
C LEU A 348 39.49 -0.75 53.12
N ALA A 349 39.92 -1.93 53.56
CA ALA A 349 39.66 -3.19 52.88
C ALA A 349 38.15 -3.50 52.75
N ALA A 350 37.38 -3.21 53.80
CA ALA A 350 35.90 -3.36 53.78
C ALA A 350 35.24 -2.42 52.76
N ILE A 351 35.69 -1.17 52.65
CA ILE A 351 35.21 -0.21 51.67
C ILE A 351 35.60 -0.63 50.24
N GLN A 352 36.83 -1.05 50.03
CA GLN A 352 37.30 -1.57 48.73
C GLN A 352 36.46 -2.75 48.26
N ASN A 353 36.15 -3.70 49.14
CA ASN A 353 35.28 -4.84 48.82
C ASN A 353 33.84 -4.39 48.44
N LYS A 354 33.28 -3.43 49.20
CA LYS A 354 31.99 -2.86 48.87
C LYS A 354 32.00 -2.11 47.55
N LEU A 355 33.06 -1.40 47.23
CA LEU A 355 33.25 -0.72 45.96
C LEU A 355 33.28 -1.71 44.79
N ALA A 356 34.07 -2.80 44.93
CA ALA A 356 34.17 -3.86 43.93
C ALA A 356 32.79 -4.51 43.67
N ASP A 357 32.06 -4.89 44.74
CA ASP A 357 30.67 -5.42 44.60
C ASP A 357 29.71 -4.47 43.88
N LYS A 358 29.81 -3.17 44.20
CA LYS A 358 28.96 -2.17 43.54
C LYS A 358 29.37 -1.90 42.09
N GLN A 359 30.65 -1.95 41.78
CA GLN A 359 31.15 -1.83 40.41
C GLN A 359 30.73 -3.03 39.55
N GLU A 360 30.74 -4.25 40.07
CA GLU A 360 30.25 -5.44 39.38
C GLU A 360 28.77 -5.35 39.11
N LYS A 361 27.98 -4.90 40.12
CA LYS A 361 26.53 -4.67 39.95
C LYS A 361 26.21 -3.59 38.92
N LEU A 362 27.02 -2.51 38.89
CA LEU A 362 26.89 -1.47 37.88
C LEU A 362 27.16 -2.03 36.48
N GLN A 363 28.25 -2.77 36.28
CA GLN A 363 28.58 -3.36 34.98
C GLN A 363 27.47 -4.34 34.51
N THR A 364 26.91 -5.11 35.46
CA THR A 364 25.80 -6.03 35.15
C THR A 364 24.55 -5.27 34.73
N ALA A 365 24.22 -4.18 35.43
CA ALA A 365 23.07 -3.33 35.12
C ALA A 365 23.24 -2.60 33.76
N ASP A 366 24.46 -2.12 33.47
CA ASP A 366 24.77 -1.48 32.19
C ASP A 366 24.65 -2.47 31.02
N ARG A 367 25.09 -3.72 31.20
CA ARG A 367 24.91 -4.77 30.20
C ARG A 367 23.43 -5.05 29.94
N GLN A 368 22.64 -5.22 31.02
CA GLN A 368 21.20 -5.44 30.90
C GLN A 368 20.50 -4.26 30.23
N LEU A 369 20.93 -3.05 30.53
CA LEU A 369 20.40 -1.85 29.88
C LEU A 369 20.73 -1.83 28.38
N SER A 370 21.95 -2.24 28.00
CA SER A 370 22.35 -2.33 26.60
C SER A 370 21.53 -3.37 25.84
N GLU A 371 21.37 -4.58 26.42
CA GLU A 371 20.56 -5.66 25.85
C GLU A 371 19.06 -5.23 25.69
N LEU A 372 18.52 -4.51 26.68
CA LEU A 372 17.16 -3.99 26.59
C LEU A 372 16.99 -2.95 25.48
N LYS A 373 18.00 -2.07 25.30
CA LYS A 373 17.99 -1.08 24.21
C LYS A 373 18.06 -1.75 22.84
N GLU A 374 18.94 -2.73 22.65
CA GLU A 374 19.01 -3.51 21.41
C GLU A 374 17.71 -4.23 21.09
N ASN A 375 17.07 -4.85 22.10
CA ASN A 375 15.77 -5.48 21.93
C ASN A 375 14.66 -4.46 21.59
N MET A 376 14.69 -3.29 22.20
CA MET A 376 13.74 -2.21 21.87
C MET A 376 13.91 -1.76 20.42
N ASP A 377 15.14 -1.53 19.98
CA ASP A 377 15.41 -1.09 18.61
C ASP A 377 14.94 -2.14 17.60
N ALA A 378 15.21 -3.43 17.85
CA ALA A 378 14.75 -4.52 16.99
C ALA A 378 13.20 -4.63 16.93
N ILE A 379 12.50 -4.45 18.06
CA ILE A 379 11.03 -4.44 18.09
C ILE A 379 10.49 -3.19 17.38
N GLN A 380 11.16 -2.06 17.53
CA GLN A 380 10.77 -0.82 16.88
C GLN A 380 10.91 -0.94 15.37
N GLU A 381 12.01 -1.48 14.88
CA GLU A 381 12.24 -1.78 13.45
C GLU A 381 11.15 -2.73 12.93
N ARG A 382 10.87 -3.82 13.65
CA ARG A 382 9.81 -4.77 13.27
C ARG A 382 8.41 -4.14 13.27
N THR A 383 8.16 -3.20 14.18
CA THR A 383 6.88 -2.48 14.23
C THR A 383 6.72 -1.54 13.03
N GLU A 384 7.80 -0.88 12.60
CA GLU A 384 7.77 -0.05 11.40
C GLU A 384 7.62 -0.90 10.13
N GLU A 385 8.31 -2.04 10.04
CA GLU A 385 8.09 -3.00 8.94
C GLU A 385 6.62 -3.43 8.84
N LEU A 386 6.01 -3.80 9.98
CA LEU A 386 4.59 -4.19 10.03
C LEU A 386 3.64 -3.04 9.65
N LYS A 387 3.97 -1.80 10.02
CA LYS A 387 3.20 -0.64 9.58
C LYS A 387 3.31 -0.42 8.06
N GLU A 388 4.50 -0.61 7.51
CA GLU A 388 4.70 -0.54 6.05
C GLU A 388 3.96 -1.66 5.32
N GLU A 389 4.00 -2.89 5.86
CA GLU A 389 3.23 -4.02 5.33
C GLU A 389 1.72 -3.73 5.39
N ALA A 390 1.22 -3.23 6.51
CA ALA A 390 -0.19 -2.84 6.65
C ALA A 390 -0.59 -1.73 5.69
N TYR A 391 0.28 -0.74 5.49
CA TYR A 391 0.07 0.33 4.52
C TYR A 391 0.04 -0.20 3.07
N LYS A 392 0.97 -1.08 2.71
CA LYS A 392 0.97 -1.78 1.41
C LYS A 392 -0.29 -2.60 1.23
N TYR A 393 -0.71 -3.34 2.26
CA TYR A 393 -1.94 -4.13 2.28
C TYR A 393 -3.18 -3.26 2.09
N SER A 394 -3.30 -2.18 2.87
CA SER A 394 -4.39 -1.20 2.74
C SER A 394 -4.46 -0.61 1.34
N ARG A 395 -3.32 -0.24 0.76
CA ARG A 395 -3.22 0.28 -0.60
C ARG A 395 -3.59 -0.77 -1.66
N ASP A 396 -3.18 -2.04 -1.47
CA ASP A 396 -3.56 -3.16 -2.32
C ASP A 396 -5.06 -3.49 -2.20
N VAL A 397 -5.62 -3.39 -1.00
CA VAL A 397 -7.07 -3.51 -0.75
C VAL A 397 -7.84 -2.45 -1.52
N HIS A 398 -7.48 -1.17 -1.38
CA HIS A 398 -8.14 -0.10 -2.11
C HIS A 398 -8.02 -0.31 -3.62
N SER A 399 -6.82 -0.64 -4.12
CA SER A 399 -6.58 -0.92 -5.54
C SER A 399 -7.45 -2.06 -6.10
N LYS A 400 -7.64 -3.12 -5.31
CA LYS A 400 -8.40 -4.30 -5.73
C LYS A 400 -9.90 -4.16 -5.48
N VAL A 401 -10.29 -3.40 -4.47
CA VAL A 401 -11.69 -3.04 -4.21
C VAL A 401 -12.21 -2.12 -5.32
N ASP A 402 -11.41 -1.16 -5.79
CA ASP A 402 -11.78 -0.29 -6.89
C ASP A 402 -11.96 -1.05 -8.21
N LEU A 403 -11.07 -2.02 -8.48
CA LEU A 403 -11.22 -2.93 -9.62
C LEU A 403 -12.46 -3.82 -9.49
N SER A 404 -12.89 -4.12 -8.27
CA SER A 404 -14.06 -4.96 -8.01
C SER A 404 -15.37 -4.17 -7.98
N LEU A 405 -15.33 -2.88 -7.65
CA LEU A 405 -16.48 -1.99 -7.73
C LEU A 405 -16.93 -1.75 -9.16
N ILE A 406 -16.02 -1.88 -10.12
CA ILE A 406 -16.35 -1.87 -11.55
C ILE A 406 -17.30 -3.02 -11.92
N HIS A 407 -17.29 -4.13 -11.15
CA HIS A 407 -18.10 -5.32 -11.40
C HIS A 407 -19.41 -5.40 -10.60
N ILE A 408 -19.68 -4.45 -9.69
CA ILE A 408 -20.81 -4.59 -8.74
C ILE A 408 -22.09 -3.92 -9.24
N SER A 409 -22.07 -3.29 -10.40
CA SER A 409 -23.25 -2.56 -10.91
C SER A 409 -24.40 -3.43 -11.45
N GLU A 410 -24.32 -4.75 -11.32
CA GLU A 410 -25.49 -5.60 -11.62
C GLU A 410 -26.27 -5.90 -10.33
N PRO A 411 -27.52 -5.44 -10.22
CA PRO A 411 -28.40 -5.96 -9.20
C PRO A 411 -28.77 -7.41 -9.56
N THR A 412 -28.12 -8.38 -8.91
CA THR A 412 -28.70 -9.71 -8.85
C THR A 412 -30.04 -9.61 -8.13
N ARG A 413 -31.10 -9.51 -8.88
CA ARG A 413 -32.43 -9.86 -8.37
C ARG A 413 -32.64 -11.37 -8.58
N PRO A 414 -33.30 -12.03 -7.61
CA PRO A 414 -33.52 -13.47 -7.60
C PRO A 414 -34.29 -13.97 -8.78
#